data_fe53ce718d6eed68db9bf1bade44c790
#
_entry.id   fe53ce718d6eed68db9bf1bade44c790
#
_cell.length_a   1.000
_cell.length_b   1.000
_cell.length_c   1.000
_cell.angle_alpha   90.00
_cell.angle_beta   90.00
_cell.angle_gamma   90.00
#
_symmetry.space_group_name_H-M   'P 1'
#
loop_
_entity.id
_entity.type
_entity.pdbx_description
1 polymer ?
#
loop_
_entity_poly.entity_id
_entity_poly.type
_entity_poly.pdbx_seq_one_letter_code
_entity_poly.pdbx_strand_id
1 'polypeptide(L)'
;METWKTLDRQIVLDLSPHLRVETHTIQLPSGRVIEGWPWLISPDFVNIAVITEDEQYLVFRQTKYSVDGTSLAPVGGYIHPGEDPLTAAQRELLEETGYQARRWERLGAFAVDGNRGSGTAHFFLAREAHLVGEPNSDDLEEQQLLLLSRPEVEAAVQRDAFKVLPWQALMALMLLRW
;
A
#
# COMPACT_ATOMS: atom_id res chain seq x y z
N MET A 1 7.32 -26.91 -6.85
CA MET A 1 6.69 -27.14 -5.52
C MET A 1 5.18 -27.05 -5.69
N GLU A 2 4.43 -27.93 -5.07
CA GLU A 2 2.97 -27.88 -5.09
C GLU A 2 2.46 -26.82 -4.10
N THR A 3 1.35 -26.18 -4.44
CA THR A 3 0.69 -25.19 -3.58
C THR A 3 -0.24 -25.88 -2.59
N TRP A 4 -0.50 -25.22 -1.46
CA TRP A 4 -1.49 -25.66 -0.48
C TRP A 4 -2.89 -25.55 -1.08
N LYS A 5 -3.79 -26.46 -0.69
CA LYS A 5 -5.19 -26.47 -1.17
C LYS A 5 -6.12 -26.05 -0.04
N THR A 6 -7.04 -25.16 -0.33
CA THR A 6 -8.15 -24.85 0.57
C THR A 6 -9.26 -25.87 0.34
N LEU A 7 -9.65 -26.61 1.39
CA LEU A 7 -10.70 -27.62 1.34
C LEU A 7 -12.05 -27.04 1.80
N ASP A 8 -12.04 -26.16 2.81
CA ASP A 8 -13.25 -25.53 3.36
C ASP A 8 -12.94 -24.14 3.89
N ARG A 9 -13.99 -23.30 4.01
CA ARG A 9 -13.91 -21.93 4.54
C ARG A 9 -15.13 -21.64 5.40
N GLN A 10 -14.92 -21.04 6.57
CA GLN A 10 -15.98 -20.60 7.47
C GLN A 10 -15.74 -19.17 7.91
N ILE A 11 -16.75 -18.30 7.79
CA ILE A 11 -16.69 -16.93 8.27
C ILE A 11 -16.81 -16.93 9.79
N VAL A 12 -15.86 -16.32 10.48
CA VAL A 12 -15.84 -16.14 11.94
C VAL A 12 -16.29 -14.73 12.33
N LEU A 13 -15.89 -13.73 11.55
CA LEU A 13 -16.23 -12.33 11.77
C LEU A 13 -16.37 -11.64 10.43
N ASP A 14 -17.43 -10.86 10.26
CA ASP A 14 -17.64 -10.03 9.07
C ASP A 14 -17.88 -8.58 9.48
N LEU A 15 -16.91 -7.73 9.19
CA LEU A 15 -16.93 -6.28 9.33
C LEU A 15 -16.68 -5.64 7.95
N SER A 16 -17.27 -6.21 6.91
CA SER A 16 -17.12 -5.69 5.55
C SER A 16 -17.58 -4.22 5.43
N PRO A 17 -16.91 -3.39 4.62
CA PRO A 17 -15.85 -3.76 3.67
C PRO A 17 -14.44 -3.80 4.28
N HIS A 18 -14.25 -3.44 5.55
CA HIS A 18 -12.92 -3.18 6.13
C HIS A 18 -12.16 -4.44 6.51
N LEU A 19 -12.86 -5.44 7.05
CA LEU A 19 -12.24 -6.67 7.52
C LEU A 19 -13.24 -7.82 7.51
N ARG A 20 -12.81 -9.00 7.02
CA ARG A 20 -13.46 -10.28 7.29
C ARG A 20 -12.44 -11.29 7.78
N VAL A 21 -12.78 -12.08 8.77
CA VAL A 21 -11.97 -13.16 9.32
C VAL A 21 -12.63 -14.49 9.00
N GLU A 22 -11.87 -15.38 8.40
CA GLU A 22 -12.27 -16.75 8.11
C GLU A 22 -11.38 -17.77 8.80
N THR A 23 -11.88 -18.96 9.04
CA THR A 23 -11.06 -20.15 9.29
C THR A 23 -11.11 -21.06 8.08
N HIS A 24 -9.95 -21.53 7.63
CA HIS A 24 -9.84 -22.44 6.52
C HIS A 24 -9.42 -23.83 6.99
N THR A 25 -9.97 -24.87 6.35
CA THR A 25 -9.37 -26.20 6.36
C THR A 25 -8.46 -26.30 5.15
N ILE A 26 -7.16 -26.53 5.38
CA ILE A 26 -6.13 -26.54 4.32
C ILE A 26 -5.45 -27.90 4.25
N GLN A 27 -5.02 -28.28 3.03
CA GLN A 27 -4.19 -29.48 2.80
C GLN A 27 -2.80 -29.07 2.30
N LEU A 28 -1.79 -29.53 2.99
CA LEU A 28 -0.40 -29.39 2.58
C LEU A 28 -0.04 -30.36 1.44
N PRO A 29 1.05 -30.12 0.67
CA PRO A 29 1.53 -31.04 -0.36
C PRO A 29 1.83 -32.45 0.14
N SER A 30 2.18 -32.58 1.43
CA SER A 30 2.37 -33.86 2.09
C SER A 30 1.10 -34.69 2.32
N GLY A 31 -0.08 -34.14 1.99
CA GLY A 31 -1.39 -34.70 2.28
C GLY A 31 -1.93 -34.38 3.68
N ARG A 32 -1.11 -33.80 4.58
CA ARG A 32 -1.55 -33.40 5.93
C ARG A 32 -2.64 -32.34 5.83
N VAL A 33 -3.73 -32.55 6.55
CA VAL A 33 -4.83 -31.57 6.68
C VAL A 33 -4.66 -30.80 7.99
N ILE A 34 -4.90 -29.48 7.94
CA ILE A 34 -4.90 -28.57 9.08
C ILE A 34 -6.24 -27.85 9.09
N GLU A 35 -6.94 -27.94 10.21
CA GLU A 35 -8.21 -27.25 10.44
C GLU A 35 -8.00 -25.94 11.20
N GLY A 36 -8.91 -24.99 11.04
CA GLY A 36 -8.92 -23.72 11.77
C GLY A 36 -7.76 -22.78 11.41
N TRP A 37 -7.21 -22.86 10.19
CA TRP A 37 -6.17 -21.94 9.73
C TRP A 37 -6.75 -20.53 9.61
N PRO A 38 -6.21 -19.52 10.34
CA PRO A 38 -6.76 -18.16 10.30
C PRO A 38 -6.47 -17.49 8.97
N TRP A 39 -7.50 -16.84 8.40
CA TRP A 39 -7.40 -16.10 7.17
C TRP A 39 -8.07 -14.72 7.32
N LEU A 40 -7.36 -13.66 6.90
CA LEU A 40 -7.81 -12.29 6.96
C LEU A 40 -8.11 -11.78 5.54
N ILE A 41 -9.23 -11.14 5.37
CA ILE A 41 -9.62 -10.47 4.13
C ILE A 41 -9.79 -9.00 4.47
N SER A 42 -8.95 -8.17 3.89
CA SER A 42 -9.01 -6.69 3.92
C SER A 42 -8.95 -6.16 2.50
N PRO A 43 -9.37 -4.91 2.25
CA PRO A 43 -9.24 -4.32 0.92
C PRO A 43 -7.79 -4.33 0.42
N ASP A 44 -7.62 -4.52 -0.88
CA ASP A 44 -6.37 -4.24 -1.56
C ASP A 44 -6.12 -2.73 -1.56
N PHE A 45 -4.86 -2.33 -1.68
CA PHE A 45 -4.49 -0.92 -1.63
C PHE A 45 -3.35 -0.58 -2.59
N VAL A 46 -3.25 0.70 -2.92
CA VAL A 46 -2.14 1.25 -3.69
C VAL A 46 -1.21 2.05 -2.80
N ASN A 47 0.08 1.98 -3.08
CA ASN A 47 1.07 2.95 -2.61
C ASN A 47 1.88 3.46 -3.81
N ILE A 48 2.14 4.75 -3.83
CA ILE A 48 2.66 5.47 -4.99
C ILE A 48 3.90 6.26 -4.57
N ALA A 49 5.06 5.94 -5.13
CA ALA A 49 6.20 6.83 -5.10
C ALA A 49 5.99 7.90 -6.18
N VAL A 50 5.99 9.17 -5.79
CA VAL A 50 5.67 10.29 -6.70
C VAL A 50 6.88 11.18 -6.84
N ILE A 51 7.27 11.45 -8.10
CA ILE A 51 8.36 12.36 -8.46
C ILE A 51 7.77 13.48 -9.33
N THR A 52 7.96 14.71 -8.91
CA THR A 52 7.47 15.91 -9.64
C THR A 52 8.33 16.19 -10.88
N GLU A 53 7.87 17.14 -11.72
CA GLU A 53 8.65 17.66 -12.85
C GLU A 53 9.99 18.28 -12.41
N ASP A 54 10.05 18.80 -11.17
CA ASP A 54 11.27 19.41 -10.57
C ASP A 54 12.10 18.39 -9.78
N GLU A 55 11.94 17.08 -10.04
CA GLU A 55 12.67 15.98 -9.39
C GLU A 55 12.54 15.95 -7.86
N GLN A 56 11.43 16.48 -7.31
CA GLN A 56 11.10 16.38 -5.89
C GLN A 56 10.19 15.19 -5.63
N TYR A 57 10.34 14.56 -4.48
CA TYR A 57 9.55 13.42 -4.03
C TYR A 57 8.42 13.91 -3.13
N LEU A 58 7.17 13.64 -3.51
CA LEU A 58 6.01 13.91 -2.68
C LEU A 58 5.91 12.82 -1.60
N VAL A 59 5.94 13.24 -0.34
CA VAL A 59 5.70 12.37 0.81
C VAL A 59 4.87 13.10 1.84
N PHE A 60 4.09 12.36 2.60
CA PHE A 60 3.39 12.89 3.77
C PHE A 60 4.22 12.69 5.05
N ARG A 61 4.09 13.62 5.98
CA ARG A 61 4.36 13.39 7.40
C ARG A 61 3.03 13.26 8.11
N GLN A 62 2.78 12.13 8.76
CA GLN A 62 1.49 11.83 9.38
C GLN A 62 1.63 10.92 10.58
N THR A 63 0.54 10.73 11.30
CA THR A 63 0.38 9.71 12.34
C THR A 63 -0.45 8.55 11.80
N LYS A 64 -0.27 7.35 12.36
CA LYS A 64 -1.16 6.19 12.17
C LYS A 64 -1.38 5.52 13.51
N TYR A 65 -2.58 5.02 13.75
CA TYR A 65 -3.00 4.46 15.03
C TYR A 65 -2.05 3.36 15.57
N SER A 66 -1.46 2.56 14.68
CA SER A 66 -0.54 1.47 15.04
C SER A 66 0.93 1.86 15.07
N VAL A 67 1.26 3.15 14.92
CA VAL A 67 2.64 3.65 14.80
C VAL A 67 2.93 4.70 15.87
N ASP A 68 3.97 4.49 16.66
CA ASP A 68 4.38 5.47 17.67
C ASP A 68 4.94 6.74 17.02
N GLY A 69 4.36 7.89 17.39
CA GLY A 69 4.73 9.21 16.91
C GLY A 69 4.40 9.41 15.42
N THR A 70 5.21 10.21 14.72
CA THR A 70 5.03 10.49 13.29
C THR A 70 5.81 9.52 12.40
N SER A 71 5.32 9.31 11.19
CA SER A 71 5.99 8.57 10.12
C SER A 71 5.98 9.40 8.84
N LEU A 72 6.95 9.17 7.97
CA LEU A 72 6.80 9.51 6.56
C LEU A 72 5.92 8.44 5.89
N ALA A 73 5.18 8.86 4.87
CA ALA A 73 4.30 8.00 4.09
C ALA A 73 4.36 8.38 2.60
N PRO A 74 4.29 7.43 1.68
CA PRO A 74 3.98 7.71 0.29
C PRO A 74 2.50 8.07 0.16
N VAL A 75 2.10 8.56 -1.00
CA VAL A 75 0.70 8.69 -1.41
C VAL A 75 0.07 7.30 -1.52
N GLY A 76 -1.21 7.14 -1.17
CA GLY A 76 -1.89 5.86 -1.37
C GLY A 76 -3.13 5.65 -0.51
N GLY A 77 -3.98 4.74 -0.98
CA GLY A 77 -5.24 4.42 -0.32
C GLY A 77 -5.82 3.09 -0.77
N TYR A 78 -7.05 2.82 -0.39
CA TYR A 78 -7.74 1.57 -0.72
C TYR A 78 -8.28 1.57 -2.16
N ILE A 79 -8.22 0.40 -2.78
CA ILE A 79 -8.85 0.14 -4.07
C ILE A 79 -10.32 -0.13 -3.83
N HIS A 80 -11.19 0.59 -4.55
CA HIS A 80 -12.64 0.38 -4.47
C HIS A 80 -13.05 -0.95 -5.14
N PRO A 81 -14.16 -1.57 -4.74
CA PRO A 81 -14.63 -2.80 -5.36
C PRO A 81 -14.79 -2.68 -6.88
N GLY A 82 -14.02 -3.48 -7.62
CA GLY A 82 -14.03 -3.48 -9.10
C GLY A 82 -13.19 -2.40 -9.76
N GLU A 83 -12.50 -1.56 -8.99
CA GLU A 83 -11.60 -0.53 -9.50
C GLU A 83 -10.27 -1.16 -9.98
N ASP A 84 -9.74 -0.69 -11.10
CA ASP A 84 -8.40 -1.07 -11.55
C ASP A 84 -7.33 -0.41 -10.67
N PRO A 85 -6.25 -1.13 -10.26
CA PRO A 85 -5.23 -0.58 -9.37
C PRO A 85 -4.54 0.69 -9.88
N LEU A 86 -4.32 0.84 -11.20
CA LEU A 86 -3.75 2.07 -11.75
C LEU A 86 -4.73 3.23 -11.67
N THR A 87 -6.02 2.97 -11.91
CA THR A 87 -7.09 3.96 -11.76
C THR A 87 -7.18 4.43 -10.31
N ALA A 88 -7.14 3.50 -9.34
CA ALA A 88 -7.07 3.84 -7.92
C ALA A 88 -5.85 4.71 -7.60
N ALA A 89 -4.67 4.35 -8.10
CA ALA A 89 -3.46 5.14 -7.88
C ALA A 89 -3.56 6.57 -8.45
N GLN A 90 -4.17 6.73 -9.60
CA GLN A 90 -4.38 8.05 -10.22
C GLN A 90 -5.39 8.90 -9.43
N ARG A 91 -6.46 8.28 -8.94
CA ARG A 91 -7.48 8.92 -8.09
C ARG A 91 -6.86 9.37 -6.77
N GLU A 92 -6.17 8.49 -6.05
CA GLU A 92 -5.54 8.79 -4.75
C GLU A 92 -4.51 9.92 -4.88
N LEU A 93 -3.66 9.90 -5.93
CA LEU A 93 -2.71 10.98 -6.16
C LEU A 93 -3.41 12.34 -6.30
N LEU A 94 -4.49 12.38 -7.09
CA LEU A 94 -5.24 13.61 -7.31
C LEU A 94 -5.98 14.07 -6.05
N GLU A 95 -6.70 13.17 -5.39
CA GLU A 95 -7.52 13.47 -4.21
C GLU A 95 -6.68 13.92 -3.02
N GLU A 96 -5.61 13.19 -2.70
CA GLU A 96 -4.77 13.50 -1.55
C GLU A 96 -3.85 14.71 -1.77
N THR A 97 -3.41 14.97 -3.01
CA THR A 97 -2.33 15.95 -3.23
C THR A 97 -2.66 17.07 -4.21
N GLY A 98 -3.71 16.91 -5.00
CA GLY A 98 -4.00 17.83 -6.13
C GLY A 98 -3.05 17.67 -7.32
N TYR A 99 -2.16 16.66 -7.33
CA TYR A 99 -1.23 16.41 -8.42
C TYR A 99 -1.77 15.37 -9.40
N GLN A 100 -1.31 15.47 -10.65
CA GLN A 100 -1.41 14.44 -11.68
C GLN A 100 -0.03 14.12 -12.22
N ALA A 101 0.20 12.88 -12.67
CA ALA A 101 1.46 12.46 -13.25
C ALA A 101 1.29 12.05 -14.71
N ARG A 102 2.29 12.35 -15.54
CA ARG A 102 2.28 11.99 -16.98
C ARG A 102 2.78 10.59 -17.24
N ARG A 103 3.61 10.03 -16.35
CA ARG A 103 4.21 8.70 -16.51
C ARG A 103 3.95 7.83 -15.31
N TRP A 104 3.52 6.60 -15.58
CA TRP A 104 3.20 5.60 -14.57
C TRP A 104 3.94 4.30 -14.85
N GLU A 105 4.55 3.75 -13.83
CA GLU A 105 5.21 2.45 -13.86
C GLU A 105 4.68 1.60 -12.71
N ARG A 106 4.24 0.35 -13.02
CA ARG A 106 3.90 -0.62 -11.98
C ARG A 106 5.17 -1.27 -11.46
N LEU A 107 5.48 -1.05 -10.20
CA LEU A 107 6.63 -1.66 -9.55
C LEU A 107 6.35 -3.09 -9.07
N GLY A 108 5.09 -3.43 -8.78
CA GLY A 108 4.70 -4.78 -8.42
C GLY A 108 3.36 -4.85 -7.71
N ALA A 109 2.96 -6.07 -7.36
CA ALA A 109 1.85 -6.37 -6.46
C ALA A 109 2.31 -7.48 -5.52
N PHE A 110 2.09 -7.28 -4.22
CA PHE A 110 2.68 -8.10 -3.17
C PHE A 110 1.60 -8.50 -2.16
N ALA A 111 1.54 -9.78 -1.79
CA ALA A 111 0.73 -10.21 -0.67
C ALA A 111 1.25 -9.57 0.63
N VAL A 112 0.35 -9.04 1.45
CA VAL A 112 0.73 -8.37 2.71
C VAL A 112 1.19 -9.40 3.74
N ASP A 113 0.47 -10.52 3.85
CA ASP A 113 0.87 -11.65 4.69
C ASP A 113 0.75 -12.96 3.90
N GLY A 114 1.88 -13.62 3.66
CA GLY A 114 1.94 -14.86 2.88
C GLY A 114 1.22 -16.06 3.52
N ASN A 115 0.91 -15.99 4.81
CA ASN A 115 0.24 -17.07 5.53
C ASN A 115 -1.23 -16.78 5.87
N ARG A 116 -1.60 -15.50 5.92
CA ARG A 116 -2.91 -15.08 6.43
C ARG A 116 -3.69 -14.19 5.47
N GLY A 117 -3.14 -13.78 4.33
CA GLY A 117 -3.76 -12.86 3.39
C GLY A 117 -3.56 -11.39 3.78
N SER A 118 -4.59 -10.67 4.24
CA SER A 118 -4.55 -9.23 4.57
C SER A 118 -4.41 -8.30 3.36
N GLY A 119 -4.98 -8.72 2.23
CA GLY A 119 -4.99 -7.93 0.99
C GLY A 119 -3.68 -7.96 0.19
N THR A 120 -3.68 -7.21 -0.88
CA THR A 120 -2.56 -7.04 -1.81
C THR A 120 -2.13 -5.59 -1.84
N ALA A 121 -0.82 -5.34 -1.67
CA ALA A 121 -0.22 -4.02 -1.86
C ALA A 121 0.20 -3.85 -3.33
N HIS A 122 -0.38 -2.89 -4.03
CA HIS A 122 -0.02 -2.53 -5.41
C HIS A 122 0.89 -1.31 -5.40
N PHE A 123 2.10 -1.46 -5.92
CA PHE A 123 3.12 -0.41 -5.92
C PHE A 123 3.28 0.24 -7.28
N PHE A 124 3.25 1.56 -7.29
CA PHE A 124 3.44 2.37 -8.49
C PHE A 124 4.52 3.43 -8.29
N LEU A 125 5.18 3.79 -9.40
CA LEU A 125 6.01 4.98 -9.54
C LEU A 125 5.30 5.92 -10.51
N ALA A 126 4.99 7.13 -10.02
CA ALA A 126 4.43 8.23 -10.78
C ALA A 126 5.52 9.28 -11.01
N ARG A 127 5.74 9.68 -12.26
CA ARG A 127 6.77 10.67 -12.63
C ARG A 127 6.19 11.82 -13.44
N GLU A 128 6.94 12.91 -13.47
CA GLU A 128 6.51 14.15 -14.11
C GLU A 128 5.17 14.61 -13.50
N ALA A 129 5.08 14.52 -12.17
CA ALA A 129 3.91 14.95 -11.44
C ALA A 129 3.88 16.49 -11.35
N HIS A 130 2.71 17.06 -11.58
CA HIS A 130 2.48 18.50 -11.54
C HIS A 130 1.16 18.81 -10.86
N LEU A 131 1.11 19.95 -10.17
CA LEU A 131 -0.08 20.42 -9.47
C LEU A 131 -1.16 20.86 -10.47
N VAL A 132 -2.37 20.36 -10.31
CA VAL A 132 -3.51 20.69 -11.17
C VAL A 132 -4.69 21.28 -10.40
N GLY A 133 -4.71 21.18 -9.08
CA GLY A 133 -5.78 21.70 -8.23
C GLY A 133 -5.44 21.62 -6.75
N GLU A 134 -6.40 22.00 -5.92
CA GLU A 134 -6.32 21.81 -4.47
C GLU A 134 -6.64 20.35 -4.11
N PRO A 135 -5.99 19.79 -3.07
CA PRO A 135 -6.34 18.48 -2.56
C PRO A 135 -7.78 18.44 -2.03
N ASN A 136 -8.44 17.33 -2.21
CA ASN A 136 -9.80 17.07 -1.70
C ASN A 136 -9.82 15.74 -0.93
N SER A 137 -8.93 15.64 0.06
CA SER A 137 -8.82 14.47 0.90
C SER A 137 -9.86 14.55 2.05
N ASP A 138 -10.48 13.42 2.34
CA ASP A 138 -11.36 13.22 3.51
C ASP A 138 -10.68 12.35 4.59
N ASP A 139 -9.35 12.25 4.55
CA ASP A 139 -8.56 11.50 5.51
C ASP A 139 -8.80 11.95 6.95
N LEU A 140 -8.87 10.96 7.85
CA LEU A 140 -9.06 11.18 9.28
C LEU A 140 -7.80 11.69 9.97
N GLU A 141 -6.64 11.47 9.37
CA GLU A 141 -5.34 11.82 9.93
C GLU A 141 -4.92 13.22 9.51
N GLU A 142 -4.29 13.90 10.46
CA GLU A 142 -3.59 15.15 10.16
C GLU A 142 -2.33 14.86 9.35
N GLN A 143 -2.28 15.36 8.12
CA GLN A 143 -1.22 15.12 7.16
C GLN A 143 -0.50 16.41 6.77
N GLN A 144 0.82 16.35 6.66
CA GLN A 144 1.64 17.42 6.10
C GLN A 144 2.33 16.93 4.83
N LEU A 145 1.98 17.50 3.68
CA LEU A 145 2.66 17.24 2.41
C LEU A 145 4.06 17.88 2.43
N LEU A 146 5.06 17.09 2.08
CA LEU A 146 6.46 17.48 1.97
C LEU A 146 6.97 17.21 0.55
N LEU A 147 7.86 18.07 0.09
CA LEU A 147 8.65 17.88 -1.11
C LEU A 147 10.11 17.61 -0.66
N LEU A 148 10.59 16.41 -0.88
CA LEU A 148 11.93 15.98 -0.49
C LEU A 148 12.82 15.79 -1.72
N SER A 149 14.09 16.10 -1.59
CA SER A 149 15.09 15.73 -2.56
C SER A 149 15.42 14.23 -2.48
N ARG A 150 16.01 13.67 -3.53
CA ARG A 150 16.45 12.27 -3.54
C ARG A 150 17.35 11.91 -2.35
N PRO A 151 18.42 12.68 -1.99
CA PRO A 151 19.24 12.38 -0.82
C PRO A 151 18.46 12.36 0.51
N GLU A 152 17.44 13.21 0.65
CA GLU A 152 16.59 13.21 1.84
C GLU A 152 15.72 11.95 1.92
N VAL A 153 15.19 11.47 0.77
CA VAL A 153 14.45 10.21 0.71
C VAL A 153 15.36 9.02 1.01
N GLU A 154 16.56 8.97 0.43
CA GLU A 154 17.56 7.93 0.72
C GLU A 154 17.89 7.88 2.21
N ALA A 155 18.17 9.03 2.81
CA ALA A 155 18.41 9.13 4.25
C ALA A 155 17.19 8.75 5.09
N ALA A 156 15.97 9.05 4.62
CA ALA A 156 14.73 8.67 5.29
C ALA A 156 14.51 7.16 5.29
N VAL A 157 14.78 6.50 4.15
CA VAL A 157 14.71 5.02 4.04
C VAL A 157 15.75 4.36 4.94
N GLN A 158 17.00 4.88 4.97
CA GLN A 158 18.09 4.32 5.79
C GLN A 158 17.84 4.42 7.30
N ARG A 159 17.07 5.42 7.77
CA ARG A 159 16.74 5.60 9.19
C ARG A 159 15.33 5.10 9.57
N ASP A 160 14.72 4.27 8.72
CA ASP A 160 13.37 3.70 8.93
C ASP A 160 12.29 4.77 9.19
N ALA A 161 12.36 5.91 8.50
CA ALA A 161 11.40 7.00 8.67
C ALA A 161 10.01 6.67 8.10
N PHE A 162 9.92 5.72 7.16
CA PHE A 162 8.68 5.11 6.68
C PHE A 162 8.32 3.90 7.54
N LYS A 163 7.67 4.12 8.67
CA LYS A 163 7.49 3.11 9.73
C LYS A 163 6.47 2.00 9.41
N VAL A 164 5.77 2.09 8.30
CA VAL A 164 4.84 1.05 7.82
C VAL A 164 5.54 0.22 6.73
N LEU A 165 5.56 -1.11 6.89
CA LEU A 165 6.33 -2.00 6.02
C LEU A 165 6.08 -1.80 4.52
N PRO A 166 4.84 -1.73 4.00
CA PRO A 166 4.60 -1.45 2.59
C PRO A 166 5.16 -0.11 2.12
N TRP A 167 5.18 0.92 2.96
CA TRP A 167 5.72 2.23 2.63
C TRP A 167 7.25 2.18 2.49
N GLN A 168 7.92 1.59 3.47
CA GLN A 168 9.37 1.40 3.46
C GLN A 168 9.79 0.53 2.27
N ALA A 169 9.06 -0.56 1.99
CA ALA A 169 9.34 -1.45 0.88
C ALA A 169 9.17 -0.76 -0.49
N LEU A 170 8.12 0.03 -0.67
CA LEU A 170 7.90 0.82 -1.88
C LEU A 170 9.08 1.78 -2.13
N MET A 171 9.43 2.59 -1.12
CA MET A 171 10.46 3.61 -1.27
C MET A 171 11.85 2.98 -1.52
N ALA A 172 12.17 1.89 -0.84
CA ALA A 172 13.40 1.13 -1.08
C ALA A 172 13.41 0.52 -2.50
N LEU A 173 12.31 -0.07 -2.94
CA LEU A 173 12.19 -0.66 -4.28
C LEU A 173 12.32 0.39 -5.39
N MET A 174 11.72 1.55 -5.19
CA MET A 174 11.83 2.70 -6.11
C MET A 174 13.29 3.15 -6.22
N LEU A 175 14.00 3.34 -5.08
CA LEU A 175 15.41 3.76 -5.07
C LEU A 175 16.35 2.73 -5.73
N LEU A 176 16.00 1.44 -5.72
CA LEU A 176 16.77 0.38 -6.39
C LEU A 176 16.57 0.35 -7.91
N ARG A 177 15.47 0.89 -8.42
CA ARG A 177 15.11 0.84 -9.85
C ARG A 177 15.31 2.17 -10.56
N TRP A 178 15.49 3.21 -9.81
CA TRP A 178 15.64 4.59 -10.28
C TRP A 178 16.92 5.24 -9.68
#